data_aed643148db3d16b6d57184383cffd1d
#
_entry.id   aed643148db3d16b6d57184383cffd1d
#
_cell.length_a   1.000
_cell.length_b   1.000
_cell.length_c   1.000
_cell.angle_alpha   90.00
_cell.angle_beta   90.00
_cell.angle_gamma   90.00
#
_symmetry.space_group_name_H-M   'P 1'
#
loop_
_entity.id
_entity.type
_entity.pdbx_description
1 polymer ?
#
loop_
_entity_poly.entity_id
_entity_poly.type
_entity_poly.pdbx_seq_one_letter_code
_entity_poly.pdbx_strand_id
1 'polypeptide(L)'
;GNTKAWGYFHDRFGNLQRSFSVKINGKWDGKFLILDEDFLYDDGEKQKRVWKIEKISNGKYSGSADDVVGYANGMSSGNALNWAYELLLEVKGKKIKVKFDDWMFLHDRGVLINRAEISKFGINLGVVTITFIRI
;
A
#
# COMPACT_ATOMS: atom_id res chain seq x y z
N GLY A 1 -0.08 -16.49 -4.50
CA GLY A 1 1.23 -16.40 -5.14
C GLY A 1 2.18 -15.45 -4.42
N ASN A 2 3.38 -15.41 -4.89
CA ASN A 2 4.43 -14.61 -4.28
C ASN A 2 4.77 -13.41 -5.14
N THR A 3 4.93 -12.26 -4.51
CA THR A 3 5.30 -11.01 -5.15
C THR A 3 6.39 -10.35 -4.34
N LYS A 4 7.33 -9.70 -5.02
CA LYS A 4 8.34 -8.86 -4.39
C LYS A 4 8.17 -7.43 -4.86
N ALA A 5 8.39 -6.49 -3.95
CA ALA A 5 8.25 -5.07 -4.25
C ALA A 5 9.39 -4.27 -3.66
N TRP A 6 9.66 -3.13 -4.29
CA TRP A 6 10.63 -2.13 -3.82
C TRP A 6 9.93 -0.79 -3.80
N GLY A 7 10.12 -0.03 -2.74
CA GLY A 7 9.47 1.24 -2.57
C GLY A 7 10.39 2.34 -2.06
N TYR A 8 10.00 3.57 -2.37
CA TYR A 8 10.71 4.79 -2.00
C TYR A 8 9.72 5.80 -1.49
N PHE A 9 10.03 6.41 -0.34
CA PHE A 9 9.27 7.53 0.18
C PHE A 9 10.05 8.82 -0.02
N HIS A 10 9.43 9.76 -0.75
CA HIS A 10 9.93 11.12 -0.94
C HIS A 10 9.02 12.09 -0.20
N ASP A 11 9.61 13.07 0.50
CA ASP A 11 8.82 14.13 1.11
C ASP A 11 8.23 15.08 0.07
N ARG A 12 7.45 16.06 0.49
CA ARG A 12 6.78 17.01 -0.42
C ARG A 12 7.75 17.88 -1.21
N PHE A 13 9.01 17.94 -0.81
CA PHE A 13 10.07 18.70 -1.49
C PHE A 13 10.89 17.83 -2.45
N GLY A 14 10.52 16.54 -2.58
CA GLY A 14 11.19 15.60 -3.47
C GLY A 14 12.43 14.94 -2.88
N ASN A 15 12.70 15.12 -1.58
CA ASN A 15 13.86 14.51 -0.93
C ASN A 15 13.54 13.06 -0.54
N LEU A 16 14.44 12.15 -0.91
CA LEU A 16 14.32 10.74 -0.51
C LEU A 16 14.52 10.61 0.99
N GLN A 17 13.51 10.05 1.68
CA GLN A 17 13.53 9.86 3.13
C GLN A 17 13.78 8.42 3.53
N ARG A 18 13.16 7.46 2.83
CA ARG A 18 13.30 6.03 3.13
C ARG A 18 13.18 5.21 1.86
N SER A 19 13.87 4.07 1.86
CA SER A 19 13.64 3.01 0.89
C SER A 19 13.36 1.70 1.61
N PHE A 20 12.66 0.80 0.94
CA PHE A 20 12.27 -0.47 1.55
C PHE A 20 12.00 -1.53 0.49
N SER A 21 12.04 -2.79 0.91
CA SER A 21 11.56 -3.92 0.12
C SER A 21 10.42 -4.61 0.84
N VAL A 22 9.56 -5.28 0.07
CA VAL A 22 8.41 -6.00 0.61
C VAL A 22 8.36 -7.38 -0.02
N LYS A 23 8.16 -8.40 0.79
CA LYS A 23 7.80 -9.74 0.33
C LYS A 23 6.33 -9.94 0.60
N ILE A 24 5.57 -10.31 -0.41
CA ILE A 24 4.12 -10.42 -0.32
C ILE A 24 3.71 -11.84 -0.70
N ASN A 25 2.95 -12.48 0.19
CA ASN A 25 2.29 -13.74 -0.08
C ASN A 25 0.79 -13.50 -0.16
N GLY A 26 0.18 -13.79 -1.32
CA GLY A 26 -1.25 -13.62 -1.55
C GLY A 26 -1.97 -14.96 -1.55
N LYS A 27 -3.07 -15.05 -0.83
CA LYS A 27 -3.93 -16.24 -0.78
C LYS A 27 -5.40 -15.84 -0.94
N TRP A 28 -6.11 -16.59 -1.76
CA TRP A 28 -7.55 -16.46 -1.94
C TRP A 28 -8.25 -17.59 -1.20
N ASP A 29 -9.18 -17.26 -0.28
CA ASP A 29 -9.88 -18.26 0.54
C ASP A 29 -11.29 -18.56 0.05
N GLY A 30 -11.66 -18.07 -1.15
CA GLY A 30 -13.01 -18.21 -1.72
C GLY A 30 -13.86 -16.96 -1.54
N LYS A 31 -13.51 -16.07 -0.61
CA LYS A 31 -14.22 -14.82 -0.35
C LYS A 31 -13.26 -13.64 -0.22
N PHE A 32 -12.15 -13.82 0.48
CA PHE A 32 -11.18 -12.76 0.76
C PHE A 32 -9.85 -13.05 0.11
N LEU A 33 -9.21 -12.00 -0.37
CA LEU A 33 -7.80 -12.02 -0.74
C LEU A 33 -7.01 -11.57 0.49
N ILE A 34 -6.11 -12.44 0.96
CA ILE A 34 -5.24 -12.16 2.09
C ILE A 34 -3.85 -11.87 1.55
N LEU A 35 -3.34 -10.67 1.79
CA LEU A 35 -1.99 -10.26 1.42
C LEU A 35 -1.15 -10.15 2.68
N ASP A 36 -0.22 -11.07 2.85
CA ASP A 36 0.72 -11.09 3.96
C ASP A 36 2.00 -10.39 3.49
N GLU A 37 2.29 -9.22 4.07
CA GLU A 37 3.37 -8.34 3.62
C GLU A 37 4.44 -8.21 4.70
N ASP A 38 5.68 -8.52 4.33
CA ASP A 38 6.85 -8.34 5.17
C ASP A 38 7.73 -7.22 4.61
N PHE A 39 7.84 -6.12 5.37
CA PHE A 39 8.61 -4.94 4.99
C PHE A 39 9.99 -4.97 5.62
N LEU A 40 10.99 -4.59 4.84
CA LEU A 40 12.35 -4.37 5.33
C LEU A 40 12.81 -2.99 4.85
N TYR A 41 13.06 -2.10 5.79
CA TYR A 41 13.51 -0.73 5.52
C TYR A 41 15.03 -0.65 5.44
N ASP A 42 15.53 0.42 4.81
CA ASP A 42 16.96 0.63 4.58
C ASP A 42 17.75 0.83 5.89
N ASP A 43 17.10 1.20 6.99
CA ASP A 43 17.69 1.29 8.33
C ASP A 43 17.66 -0.04 9.10
N GLY A 44 17.18 -1.13 8.49
CA GLY A 44 17.05 -2.44 9.12
C GLY A 44 15.74 -2.67 9.86
N GLU A 45 14.88 -1.66 9.97
CA GLU A 45 13.56 -1.81 10.60
C GLU A 45 12.70 -2.79 9.81
N LYS A 46 11.97 -3.63 10.51
CA LYS A 46 11.03 -4.60 9.94
C LYS A 46 9.62 -4.27 10.36
N GLN A 47 8.69 -4.45 9.44
CA GLN A 47 7.27 -4.24 9.68
C GLN A 47 6.48 -5.33 8.97
N LYS A 48 5.32 -5.68 9.52
CA LYS A 48 4.40 -6.63 8.92
C LYS A 48 3.04 -5.99 8.78
N ARG A 49 2.39 -6.26 7.65
CA ARG A 49 0.99 -5.89 7.44
C ARG A 49 0.27 -7.02 6.73
N VAL A 50 -0.92 -7.34 7.21
CA VAL A 50 -1.79 -8.33 6.57
C VAL A 50 -3.05 -7.61 6.13
N TRP A 51 -3.26 -7.54 4.82
CA TRP A 51 -4.48 -7.02 4.24
C TRP A 51 -5.50 -8.13 4.05
N LYS A 52 -6.74 -7.83 4.39
CA LYS A 52 -7.89 -8.67 4.08
C LYS A 52 -8.79 -7.88 3.13
N ILE A 53 -8.90 -8.33 1.88
CA ILE A 53 -9.56 -7.60 0.80
C ILE A 53 -10.75 -8.39 0.30
N GLU A 54 -11.90 -7.70 0.13
CA GLU A 54 -13.13 -8.26 -0.39
C GLU A 54 -13.58 -7.51 -1.63
N LYS A 55 -14.04 -8.23 -2.65
CA LYS A 55 -14.69 -7.63 -3.80
C LYS A 55 -16.16 -7.37 -3.44
N ILE A 56 -16.57 -6.10 -3.47
CA ILE A 56 -17.94 -5.70 -3.11
C ILE A 56 -18.87 -5.83 -4.32
N SER A 57 -18.42 -5.34 -5.48
CA SER A 57 -19.13 -5.39 -6.76
C SER A 57 -18.13 -5.21 -7.87
N ASN A 58 -18.60 -5.16 -9.14
CA ASN A 58 -17.70 -4.93 -10.27
C ASN A 58 -16.91 -3.64 -10.09
N GLY A 59 -15.58 -3.77 -10.05
CA GLY A 59 -14.66 -2.66 -9.90
C GLY A 59 -14.62 -2.01 -8.53
N LYS A 60 -15.30 -2.59 -7.52
CA LYS A 60 -15.31 -2.05 -6.15
C LYS A 60 -14.79 -3.05 -5.14
N TYR A 61 -13.89 -2.58 -4.27
CA TYR A 61 -13.22 -3.42 -3.27
C TYR A 61 -13.21 -2.73 -1.92
N SER A 62 -13.17 -3.53 -0.86
CA SER A 62 -12.99 -3.06 0.50
C SER A 62 -11.90 -3.86 1.17
N GLY A 63 -11.11 -3.24 2.02
CA GLY A 63 -10.03 -3.93 2.71
C GLY A 63 -9.81 -3.43 4.12
N SER A 64 -9.17 -4.26 4.92
CA SER A 64 -8.79 -3.93 6.30
C SER A 64 -7.41 -4.46 6.63
N ALA A 65 -6.77 -3.82 7.58
CA ALA A 65 -5.51 -4.24 8.17
C ALA A 65 -5.43 -3.64 9.59
N ASP A 66 -4.54 -4.15 10.43
CA ASP A 66 -4.50 -3.75 11.86
C ASP A 66 -4.21 -2.26 12.06
N ASP A 67 -3.40 -1.67 11.19
CA ASP A 67 -3.02 -0.25 11.27
C ASP A 67 -3.88 0.66 10.40
N VAL A 68 -4.88 0.12 9.71
CA VAL A 68 -5.84 0.88 8.90
C VAL A 68 -7.05 1.27 9.75
N VAL A 69 -7.42 2.55 9.71
CA VAL A 69 -8.59 3.07 10.41
C VAL A 69 -9.83 2.77 9.58
N GLY A 70 -10.74 1.93 10.13
CA GLY A 70 -11.93 1.49 9.40
C GLY A 70 -11.54 0.62 8.21
N TYR A 71 -12.06 0.96 7.04
CA TYR A 71 -11.83 0.19 5.81
C TYR A 71 -11.19 1.05 4.73
N ALA A 72 -10.31 0.43 3.97
CA ALA A 72 -9.84 0.99 2.71
C ALA A 72 -10.90 0.77 1.63
N ASN A 73 -11.00 1.71 0.70
CA ASN A 73 -11.94 1.63 -0.42
C ASN A 73 -11.17 1.61 -1.73
N GLY A 74 -11.51 0.66 -2.59
CA GLY A 74 -10.86 0.47 -3.88
C GLY A 74 -11.84 0.57 -5.03
N MET A 75 -11.40 1.18 -6.12
CA MET A 75 -12.13 1.24 -7.40
C MET A 75 -11.16 0.93 -8.53
N SER A 76 -11.55 -0.02 -9.39
CA SER A 76 -10.75 -0.40 -10.55
C SER A 76 -11.46 -0.06 -11.85
N SER A 77 -10.67 0.33 -12.85
CA SER A 77 -11.14 0.56 -14.21
C SER A 77 -9.99 0.29 -15.18
N GLY A 78 -10.19 -0.66 -16.11
CA GLY A 78 -9.12 -1.09 -17.01
C GLY A 78 -7.93 -1.65 -16.22
N ASN A 79 -6.74 -1.11 -16.46
CA ASN A 79 -5.52 -1.53 -15.76
C ASN A 79 -5.20 -0.70 -14.51
N ALA A 80 -6.09 0.22 -14.12
CA ALA A 80 -5.88 1.13 -13.00
C ALA A 80 -6.73 0.74 -11.80
N LEU A 81 -6.15 0.87 -10.60
CA LEU A 81 -6.84 0.71 -9.32
C LEU A 81 -6.53 1.91 -8.44
N ASN A 82 -7.56 2.53 -7.89
CA ASN A 82 -7.41 3.50 -6.80
C ASN A 82 -7.72 2.81 -5.49
N TRP A 83 -6.85 3.01 -4.49
CA TRP A 83 -6.95 2.41 -3.18
C TRP A 83 -6.73 3.49 -2.14
N ALA A 84 -7.77 3.88 -1.43
CA ALA A 84 -7.75 5.00 -0.50
C ALA A 84 -8.04 4.54 0.93
N TYR A 85 -7.23 4.99 1.87
CA TYR A 85 -7.36 4.58 3.28
C TYR A 85 -6.66 5.56 4.21
N GLU A 86 -6.99 5.45 5.49
CA GLU A 86 -6.29 6.15 6.56
C GLU A 86 -5.49 5.14 7.39
N LEU A 87 -4.26 5.49 7.71
CA LEU A 87 -3.30 4.63 8.39
C LEU A 87 -2.82 5.30 9.68
N LEU A 88 -2.71 4.51 10.75
CA LEU A 88 -2.04 4.96 11.97
C LEU A 88 -0.57 4.64 11.87
N LEU A 89 0.25 5.68 11.68
CA LEU A 89 1.70 5.55 11.67
C LEU A 89 2.26 5.83 13.06
N GLU A 90 3.23 5.02 13.48
CA GLU A 90 3.97 5.29 14.70
C GLU A 90 5.24 6.07 14.35
N VAL A 91 5.31 7.31 14.84
CA VAL A 91 6.46 8.19 14.64
C VAL A 91 6.94 8.67 16.00
N LYS A 92 8.16 8.30 16.37
CA LYS A 92 8.78 8.67 17.66
C LYS A 92 7.88 8.36 18.87
N GLY A 93 7.26 7.16 18.87
CA GLY A 93 6.38 6.71 19.93
C GLY A 93 4.97 7.29 19.92
N LYS A 94 4.63 8.14 18.97
CA LYS A 94 3.30 8.70 18.79
C LYS A 94 2.61 8.10 17.59
N LYS A 95 1.31 7.81 17.72
CA LYS A 95 0.49 7.35 16.59
C LYS A 95 -0.11 8.56 15.89
N ILE A 96 0.15 8.68 14.59
CA ILE A 96 -0.32 9.76 13.74
C ILE A 96 -1.21 9.16 12.65
N LYS A 97 -2.43 9.69 12.51
CA LYS A 97 -3.33 9.28 11.45
C LYS A 97 -3.03 10.06 10.18
N VAL A 98 -2.72 9.34 9.09
CA VAL A 98 -2.44 9.94 7.79
C VAL A 98 -3.31 9.28 6.72
N LYS A 99 -3.61 10.04 5.67
CA LYS A 99 -4.39 9.57 4.53
C LYS A 99 -3.46 9.13 3.42
N PHE A 100 -3.73 7.95 2.87
CA PHE A 100 -3.07 7.40 1.69
C PHE A 100 -4.07 7.37 0.54
N ASP A 101 -3.64 7.87 -0.60
CA ASP A 101 -4.37 7.79 -1.87
C ASP A 101 -3.46 7.12 -2.89
N ASP A 102 -3.69 5.82 -3.10
CA ASP A 102 -2.83 4.97 -3.93
C ASP A 102 -3.44 4.84 -5.31
N TRP A 103 -2.63 5.08 -6.33
CA TRP A 103 -2.95 4.73 -7.70
C TRP A 103 -2.00 3.64 -8.17
N MET A 104 -2.58 2.53 -8.63
CA MET A 104 -1.84 1.37 -9.09
C MET A 104 -2.15 1.13 -10.56
N PHE A 105 -1.11 0.83 -11.33
CA PHE A 105 -1.23 0.55 -12.76
C PHE A 105 -0.58 -0.78 -13.07
N LEU A 106 -1.36 -1.71 -13.62
CA LEU A 106 -0.86 -3.00 -14.05
C LEU A 106 -0.31 -2.87 -15.46
N HIS A 107 0.95 -3.19 -15.63
CA HIS A 107 1.65 -3.24 -16.90
C HIS A 107 1.80 -4.66 -17.39
N ASP A 108 2.25 -4.82 -18.63
CA ASP A 108 2.54 -6.12 -19.21
C ASP A 108 3.58 -6.88 -18.36
N ARG A 109 3.54 -8.21 -18.43
CA ARG A 109 4.49 -9.10 -17.76
C ARG A 109 4.42 -9.09 -16.24
N GLY A 110 3.27 -8.70 -15.69
CA GLY A 110 3.02 -8.76 -14.24
C GLY A 110 3.76 -7.72 -13.43
N VAL A 111 4.13 -6.59 -14.03
CA VAL A 111 4.68 -5.44 -13.32
C VAL A 111 3.54 -4.54 -12.89
N LEU A 112 3.48 -4.22 -11.59
CA LEU A 112 2.51 -3.28 -11.03
C LEU A 112 3.27 -2.10 -10.44
N ILE A 113 2.88 -0.89 -10.81
CA ILE A 113 3.46 0.34 -10.28
C ILE A 113 2.42 1.06 -9.46
N ASN A 114 2.77 1.40 -8.23
CA ASN A 114 1.93 2.13 -7.28
C ASN A 114 2.56 3.47 -6.95
N ARG A 115 1.74 4.52 -7.02
CA ARG A 115 2.09 5.86 -6.55
C ARG A 115 1.06 6.27 -5.51
N ALA A 116 1.50 6.44 -4.26
CA ALA A 116 0.65 6.81 -3.15
C ALA A 116 0.96 8.22 -2.68
N GLU A 117 -0.04 9.09 -2.66
CA GLU A 117 0.06 10.40 -2.04
C GLU A 117 -0.33 10.30 -0.58
N ILE A 118 0.52 10.85 0.29
CA ILE A 118 0.29 10.83 1.74
C ILE A 118 -0.03 12.25 2.18
N SER A 119 -1.14 12.40 2.90
CA SER A 119 -1.58 13.71 3.39
C SER A 119 -2.10 13.64 4.83
N LYS A 120 -2.10 14.79 5.49
CA LYS A 120 -2.70 14.96 6.81
C LYS A 120 -3.34 16.33 6.86
N PHE A 121 -4.64 16.38 7.24
CA PHE A 121 -5.42 17.63 7.25
C PHE A 121 -5.39 18.37 5.90
N GLY A 122 -5.40 17.62 4.78
CA GLY A 122 -5.33 18.19 3.43
C GLY A 122 -3.96 18.69 3.00
N ILE A 123 -2.94 18.56 3.86
CA ILE A 123 -1.57 18.98 3.54
C ILE A 123 -0.79 17.77 3.03
N ASN A 124 -0.18 17.89 1.84
CA ASN A 124 0.64 16.84 1.25
C ASN A 124 1.93 16.68 2.08
N LEU A 125 2.19 15.44 2.52
CA LEU A 125 3.40 15.10 3.28
C LEU A 125 4.47 14.45 2.40
N GLY A 126 4.08 13.83 1.30
CA GLY A 126 5.01 13.13 0.43
C GLY A 126 4.33 12.10 -0.46
N VAL A 127 5.18 11.33 -1.13
CA VAL A 127 4.76 10.31 -2.10
C VAL A 127 5.55 9.03 -1.87
N VAL A 128 4.85 7.90 -1.87
CA VAL A 128 5.46 6.57 -1.91
C VAL A 128 5.31 6.01 -3.31
N THR A 129 6.41 5.57 -3.90
CA THR A 129 6.41 4.87 -5.18
C THR A 129 6.84 3.44 -4.96
N ILE A 130 6.03 2.47 -5.39
CA ILE A 130 6.33 1.05 -5.20
C ILE A 130 6.20 0.33 -6.54
N THR A 131 7.19 -0.50 -6.86
CA THR A 131 7.17 -1.39 -8.02
C THR A 131 7.06 -2.82 -7.54
N PHE A 132 6.06 -3.54 -8.03
CA PHE A 132 5.76 -4.92 -7.67
C PHE A 132 6.07 -5.83 -8.86
N ILE A 133 6.73 -6.96 -8.58
CA ILE A 133 7.04 -7.98 -9.58
C ILE A 133 6.64 -9.34 -9.02
N ARG A 134 5.88 -10.09 -9.79
CA ARG A 134 5.54 -11.48 -9.45
C ARG A 134 6.80 -12.34 -9.55
N ILE A 135 7.00 -13.18 -8.55
CA ILE A 135 8.12 -14.12 -8.50
C ILE A 135 7.65 -15.57 -8.42
#